data_3299a4ab3eca9032f2cac27457b032cb
#
_entry.id   3299a4ab3eca9032f2cac27457b032cb
#
_cell.length_a   1.000
_cell.length_b   1.000
_cell.length_c   1.000
_cell.angle_alpha   90.00
_cell.angle_beta   90.00
_cell.angle_gamma   90.00
#
_symmetry.space_group_name_H-M   'P 1'
#
loop_
_entity.id
_entity.type
_entity.pdbx_description
1 polymer ?
#
loop_
_entity_poly.entity_id
_entity_poly.type
_entity_poly.pdbx_seq_one_letter_code
_entity_poly.pdbx_strand_id
1 'polypeptide(L)'
;DTSILNDLDVEYLALEELTEWLFDDFTSQNAWLVYLMSEDGLYFYWNKNVLALRPLDQIQAIRLSRQEKASEEESLQRCVDHLKKDSYENHDIQWIHEIEQVAFNQSKHSKAMSALSIENTPENAHRLLIKIKYWSDFNNPYPKRNKIYSDQDLDFNEESIDRKDLTHLHCFAIDNTGSSDADDAISIEGDRVWVHIADVASYVDINSVLDLYAQKRASNLYLPDQILHMLPPKISEVCSLGVQEISNAVSVGFLIND
;
A
#
# COMPACT_ATOMS: atom_id res chain seq x y z
N ASP A 1 5.26 -2.09 -47.10
CA ASP A 1 5.88 -0.78 -46.93
C ASP A 1 4.79 0.24 -46.58
N THR A 2 4.85 0.81 -45.37
CA THR A 2 3.79 1.72 -44.88
C THR A 2 3.83 3.10 -45.53
N SER A 3 4.88 3.42 -46.30
CA SER A 3 4.98 4.68 -47.03
C SER A 3 3.91 4.82 -48.12
N ILE A 4 3.47 3.71 -48.64
CA ILE A 4 2.50 3.61 -49.73
C ILE A 4 1.08 4.08 -49.27
N LEU A 5 0.72 3.82 -48.02
CA LEU A 5 -0.57 4.25 -47.46
C LEU A 5 -0.68 5.76 -47.20
N ASN A 6 0.46 6.46 -47.15
CA ASN A 6 0.50 7.90 -46.92
C ASN A 6 0.18 8.74 -48.16
N ASP A 7 0.33 8.14 -49.33
CA ASP A 7 0.08 8.83 -50.61
C ASP A 7 -1.41 8.79 -51.03
N LEU A 8 -2.24 8.07 -50.25
CA LEU A 8 -3.70 8.00 -50.49
C LEU A 8 -4.40 9.12 -49.72
N ASP A 9 -4.80 10.13 -50.43
CA ASP A 9 -5.69 11.22 -49.93
C ASP A 9 -7.17 10.78 -49.88
N VAL A 10 -7.42 9.51 -49.44
CA VAL A 10 -8.73 8.88 -49.45
C VAL A 10 -8.94 8.18 -48.09
N GLU A 11 -10.06 8.48 -47.44
CA GLU A 11 -10.40 7.87 -46.13
C GLU A 11 -11.06 6.48 -46.27
N TYR A 12 -11.68 6.17 -47.39
CA TYR A 12 -12.46 4.95 -47.61
C TYR A 12 -12.22 4.38 -49.00
N LEU A 13 -12.04 3.04 -49.10
CA LEU A 13 -11.88 2.32 -50.35
C LEU A 13 -12.78 1.08 -50.37
N ALA A 14 -13.21 0.67 -51.55
CA ALA A 14 -13.81 -0.65 -51.74
C ALA A 14 -12.72 -1.74 -51.67
N LEU A 15 -13.09 -2.97 -51.33
CA LEU A 15 -12.17 -4.11 -51.27
C LEU A 15 -11.41 -4.30 -52.60
N GLU A 16 -12.12 -4.17 -53.72
CA GLU A 16 -11.57 -4.29 -55.06
C GLU A 16 -10.49 -3.23 -55.31
N GLU A 17 -10.82 -1.96 -55.07
CA GLU A 17 -9.91 -0.82 -55.24
C GLU A 17 -8.65 -0.94 -54.38
N LEU A 18 -8.80 -1.30 -53.11
CA LEU A 18 -7.64 -1.46 -52.20
C LEU A 18 -6.79 -2.68 -52.60
N THR A 19 -7.44 -3.76 -53.10
CA THR A 19 -6.72 -4.95 -53.56
C THR A 19 -5.89 -4.67 -54.81
N GLU A 20 -6.49 -4.02 -55.80
CA GLU A 20 -5.77 -3.60 -57.02
C GLU A 20 -4.62 -2.65 -56.71
N TRP A 21 -4.84 -1.73 -55.76
CA TRP A 21 -3.82 -0.77 -55.37
C TRP A 21 -2.65 -1.41 -54.64
N LEU A 22 -2.88 -2.46 -53.81
CA LEU A 22 -1.82 -3.17 -53.08
C LEU A 22 -1.09 -4.25 -53.87
N PHE A 23 -1.76 -4.88 -54.85
CA PHE A 23 -1.30 -6.09 -55.54
C PHE A 23 -1.35 -6.00 -57.06
N ASP A 24 -1.70 -4.83 -57.64
CA ASP A 24 -1.84 -4.53 -59.06
C ASP A 24 -2.96 -5.30 -59.77
N ASP A 25 -3.57 -6.31 -59.14
CA ASP A 25 -4.72 -7.05 -59.69
C ASP A 25 -5.72 -7.51 -58.60
N PHE A 26 -6.98 -7.63 -58.99
CA PHE A 26 -8.04 -8.18 -58.15
C PHE A 26 -8.24 -9.65 -58.42
N THR A 27 -7.57 -10.47 -57.62
CA THR A 27 -7.76 -11.94 -57.60
C THR A 27 -8.42 -12.36 -56.31
N SER A 28 -9.08 -13.52 -56.26
CA SER A 28 -9.64 -14.06 -55.02
C SER A 28 -8.58 -14.28 -53.93
N GLN A 29 -7.36 -14.55 -54.33
CA GLN A 29 -6.23 -14.77 -53.42
C GLN A 29 -5.77 -13.43 -52.80
N ASN A 30 -5.63 -12.39 -53.61
CA ASN A 30 -5.24 -11.04 -53.14
C ASN A 30 -6.34 -10.41 -52.31
N ALA A 31 -7.61 -10.53 -52.72
CA ALA A 31 -8.73 -10.06 -51.93
C ALA A 31 -8.83 -10.73 -50.55
N TRP A 32 -8.51 -12.02 -50.47
CA TRP A 32 -8.44 -12.72 -49.19
C TRP A 32 -7.32 -12.22 -48.30
N LEU A 33 -6.15 -11.87 -48.83
CA LEU A 33 -5.06 -11.26 -48.06
C LEU A 33 -5.46 -9.89 -47.51
N VAL A 34 -6.13 -9.04 -48.34
CA VAL A 34 -6.63 -7.74 -47.86
C VAL A 34 -7.69 -7.94 -46.78
N TYR A 35 -8.56 -8.92 -46.92
CA TYR A 35 -9.51 -9.26 -45.87
C TYR A 35 -8.82 -9.63 -44.54
N LEU A 36 -7.82 -10.52 -44.57
CA LEU A 36 -7.06 -10.89 -43.39
C LEU A 36 -6.33 -9.69 -42.75
N MET A 37 -5.78 -8.81 -43.59
CA MET A 37 -5.16 -7.57 -43.09
C MET A 37 -6.18 -6.63 -42.43
N SER A 38 -7.42 -6.63 -42.91
CA SER A 38 -8.51 -5.84 -42.29
C SER A 38 -8.95 -6.42 -40.96
N GLU A 39 -8.94 -7.74 -40.77
CA GLU A 39 -9.19 -8.40 -39.49
C GLU A 39 -8.10 -8.09 -38.45
N ASP A 40 -6.83 -7.97 -38.89
CA ASP A 40 -5.77 -7.47 -38.02
C ASP A 40 -6.00 -6.02 -37.56
N GLY A 41 -6.64 -5.21 -38.39
CA GLY A 41 -7.10 -3.87 -38.09
C GLY A 41 -5.99 -2.84 -37.83
N LEU A 42 -4.72 -3.13 -38.20
CA LEU A 42 -3.60 -2.20 -37.99
C LEU A 42 -3.64 -1.02 -38.97
N TYR A 43 -3.79 -1.31 -40.23
CA TYR A 43 -3.70 -0.30 -41.31
C TYR A 43 -5.05 0.20 -41.76
N PHE A 44 -6.03 -0.70 -41.81
CA PHE A 44 -7.42 -0.42 -42.20
C PHE A 44 -8.39 -1.39 -41.53
N TYR A 45 -9.64 -1.04 -41.50
CA TYR A 45 -10.69 -1.84 -40.86
C TYR A 45 -12.02 -1.67 -41.62
N TRP A 46 -12.91 -2.63 -41.45
CA TRP A 46 -14.24 -2.56 -42.05
C TRP A 46 -15.10 -1.49 -41.39
N ASN A 47 -15.63 -0.57 -42.22
CA ASN A 47 -16.66 0.35 -41.84
C ASN A 47 -17.88 0.07 -42.76
N LYS A 48 -18.84 -0.72 -42.29
CA LYS A 48 -19.93 -1.28 -43.05
C LYS A 48 -19.42 -2.12 -44.25
N ASN A 49 -19.54 -1.60 -45.49
CA ASN A 49 -19.15 -2.31 -46.70
C ASN A 49 -17.89 -1.74 -47.38
N VAL A 50 -17.20 -0.84 -46.74
CA VAL A 50 -15.96 -0.22 -47.22
C VAL A 50 -14.83 -0.37 -46.19
N LEU A 51 -13.61 -0.33 -46.67
CA LEU A 51 -12.42 -0.33 -45.81
C LEU A 51 -12.04 1.12 -45.50
N ALA A 52 -11.98 1.42 -44.20
CA ALA A 52 -11.52 2.70 -43.71
C ALA A 52 -10.00 2.62 -43.43
N LEU A 53 -9.22 3.50 -44.00
CA LEU A 53 -7.82 3.60 -43.80
C LEU A 53 -7.54 4.29 -42.44
N ARG A 54 -6.53 3.82 -41.73
CA ARG A 54 -6.13 4.46 -40.47
C ARG A 54 -5.08 5.53 -40.73
N PRO A 55 -5.23 6.73 -40.12
CA PRO A 55 -4.19 7.71 -40.08
C PRO A 55 -2.90 7.19 -39.43
N LEU A 56 -1.74 7.73 -39.81
CA LEU A 56 -0.44 7.28 -39.34
C LEU A 56 -0.28 7.33 -37.81
N ASP A 57 -0.79 8.38 -37.19
CA ASP A 57 -0.76 8.54 -35.73
C ASP A 57 -1.52 7.41 -35.02
N GLN A 58 -2.66 6.97 -35.57
CA GLN A 58 -3.41 5.83 -35.06
C GLN A 58 -2.67 4.51 -35.26
N ILE A 59 -2.01 4.32 -36.43
CA ILE A 59 -1.20 3.12 -36.69
C ILE A 59 -0.04 3.03 -35.68
N GLN A 60 0.64 4.16 -35.44
CA GLN A 60 1.72 4.23 -34.49
C GLN A 60 1.25 3.95 -33.05
N ALA A 61 0.11 4.53 -32.66
CA ALA A 61 -0.48 4.28 -31.36
C ALA A 61 -0.85 2.80 -31.16
N ILE A 62 -1.45 2.15 -32.16
CA ILE A 62 -1.81 0.72 -32.12
C ILE A 62 -0.54 -0.14 -32.02
N ARG A 63 0.49 0.18 -32.80
CA ARG A 63 1.78 -0.56 -32.75
C ARG A 63 2.41 -0.46 -31.37
N LEU A 64 2.49 0.76 -30.82
CA LEU A 64 3.03 0.98 -29.48
C LEU A 64 2.25 0.19 -28.43
N SER A 65 0.92 0.29 -28.44
CA SER A 65 0.06 -0.46 -27.52
C SER A 65 0.22 -1.98 -27.65
N ARG A 66 0.39 -2.52 -28.88
CA ARG A 66 0.67 -3.96 -29.08
C ARG A 66 2.03 -4.34 -28.54
N GLN A 67 3.03 -3.49 -28.74
CA GLN A 67 4.38 -3.72 -28.22
C GLN A 67 4.42 -3.69 -26.69
N GLU A 68 3.73 -2.73 -26.08
CA GLU A 68 3.60 -2.64 -24.61
C GLU A 68 2.92 -3.89 -24.04
N LYS A 69 1.81 -4.34 -24.63
CA LYS A 69 1.12 -5.57 -24.22
C LYS A 69 1.99 -6.82 -24.35
N ALA A 70 2.69 -6.96 -25.48
CA ALA A 70 3.59 -8.10 -25.70
C ALA A 70 4.75 -8.09 -24.68
N SER A 71 5.32 -6.91 -24.39
CA SER A 71 6.37 -6.77 -23.37
C SER A 71 5.84 -7.06 -21.96
N GLU A 72 4.61 -6.63 -21.63
CA GLU A 72 3.95 -6.93 -20.36
C GLU A 72 3.70 -8.44 -20.21
N GLU A 73 3.16 -9.09 -21.25
CA GLU A 73 2.92 -10.54 -21.24
C GLU A 73 4.22 -11.35 -21.08
N GLU A 74 5.29 -10.95 -21.79
CA GLU A 74 6.61 -11.58 -21.64
C GLU A 74 7.17 -11.39 -20.23
N SER A 75 7.05 -10.18 -19.66
CA SER A 75 7.47 -9.87 -18.30
C SER A 75 6.69 -10.70 -17.27
N LEU A 76 5.36 -10.80 -17.44
CA LEU A 76 4.51 -11.63 -16.58
C LEU A 76 4.91 -13.11 -16.66
N GLN A 77 5.13 -13.63 -17.86
CA GLN A 77 5.51 -15.03 -18.05
C GLN A 77 6.84 -15.36 -17.38
N ARG A 78 7.84 -14.48 -17.49
CA ARG A 78 9.13 -14.62 -16.78
C ARG A 78 8.93 -14.66 -15.26
N CYS A 79 8.15 -13.71 -14.73
CA CYS A 79 7.83 -13.69 -13.30
C CYS A 79 7.16 -15.00 -12.86
N VAL A 80 6.16 -15.50 -13.60
CA VAL A 80 5.49 -16.77 -13.32
C VAL A 80 6.46 -17.94 -13.29
N ASP A 81 7.44 -17.96 -14.20
CA ASP A 81 8.45 -19.02 -14.25
C ASP A 81 9.43 -18.97 -13.06
N HIS A 82 9.75 -17.77 -12.55
CA HIS A 82 10.49 -17.60 -11.30
C HIS A 82 9.68 -18.05 -10.09
N LEU A 83 8.42 -17.61 -10.00
CA LEU A 83 7.53 -17.97 -8.89
C LEU A 83 7.29 -19.49 -8.80
N LYS A 84 7.22 -20.22 -9.93
CA LYS A 84 7.14 -21.68 -9.95
C LYS A 84 8.40 -22.36 -9.38
N LYS A 85 9.54 -21.67 -9.39
CA LYS A 85 10.81 -22.13 -8.81
C LYS A 85 11.04 -21.60 -7.39
N ASP A 86 10.01 -21.02 -6.78
CA ASP A 86 10.06 -20.42 -5.45
C ASP A 86 11.11 -19.29 -5.34
N SER A 87 11.28 -18.53 -6.40
CA SER A 87 12.25 -17.44 -6.52
C SER A 87 11.64 -16.22 -7.19
N TYR A 88 12.34 -15.09 -7.11
CA TYR A 88 12.03 -13.86 -7.84
C TYR A 88 13.31 -13.07 -8.13
N GLU A 89 13.22 -12.13 -9.05
CA GLU A 89 14.29 -11.20 -9.40
C GLU A 89 13.78 -9.73 -9.33
N ASN A 90 14.71 -8.78 -9.39
CA ASN A 90 14.35 -7.34 -9.26
C ASN A 90 13.33 -6.87 -10.31
N HIS A 91 13.34 -7.42 -11.50
CA HIS A 91 12.39 -7.06 -12.55
C HIS A 91 10.98 -7.65 -12.34
N ASP A 92 10.81 -8.59 -11.39
CA ASP A 92 9.51 -9.17 -11.04
C ASP A 92 8.75 -8.33 -10.01
N ILE A 93 9.39 -7.33 -9.41
CA ILE A 93 8.88 -6.56 -8.26
C ILE A 93 7.48 -5.98 -8.54
N GLN A 94 7.21 -5.51 -9.75
CA GLN A 94 5.89 -4.99 -10.10
C GLN A 94 4.78 -6.04 -9.91
N TRP A 95 5.03 -7.31 -10.29
CA TRP A 95 4.09 -8.41 -10.15
C TRP A 95 3.97 -8.89 -8.71
N ILE A 96 5.08 -8.86 -7.97
CA ILE A 96 5.10 -9.17 -6.53
C ILE A 96 4.31 -8.13 -5.74
N HIS A 97 4.39 -6.85 -6.10
CA HIS A 97 3.56 -5.80 -5.49
C HIS A 97 2.06 -6.04 -5.73
N GLU A 98 1.63 -6.54 -6.91
CA GLU A 98 0.24 -6.95 -7.11
C GLU A 98 -0.19 -8.06 -6.13
N ILE A 99 0.68 -9.07 -5.92
CA ILE A 99 0.43 -10.14 -4.96
C ILE A 99 0.36 -9.56 -3.54
N GLU A 100 1.23 -8.63 -3.20
CA GLU A 100 1.27 -7.92 -1.91
C GLU A 100 -0.03 -7.13 -1.65
N GLN A 101 -0.55 -6.44 -2.67
CA GLN A 101 -1.84 -5.76 -2.58
C GLN A 101 -2.99 -6.73 -2.28
N VAL A 102 -2.96 -7.93 -2.88
CA VAL A 102 -3.93 -9.00 -2.55
C VAL A 102 -3.71 -9.48 -1.12
N ALA A 103 -2.46 -9.69 -0.69
CA ALA A 103 -2.14 -10.14 0.67
C ALA A 103 -2.63 -9.16 1.73
N PHE A 104 -2.62 -7.84 1.45
CA PHE A 104 -3.15 -6.80 2.33
C PHE A 104 -4.65 -6.55 2.18
N ASN A 105 -5.36 -7.32 1.34
CA ASN A 105 -6.78 -7.12 1.03
C ASN A 105 -7.08 -5.72 0.41
N GLN A 106 -6.10 -5.14 -0.30
CA GLN A 106 -6.19 -3.85 -0.99
C GLN A 106 -6.55 -4.03 -2.47
N SER A 107 -6.29 -5.22 -3.03
CA SER A 107 -6.74 -5.65 -4.36
C SER A 107 -7.42 -7.01 -4.27
N LYS A 108 -8.35 -7.25 -5.20
CA LYS A 108 -9.01 -8.55 -5.36
C LYS A 108 -8.37 -9.40 -6.46
N HIS A 109 -7.36 -8.89 -7.15
CA HIS A 109 -6.81 -9.53 -8.31
C HIS A 109 -5.30 -9.28 -8.46
N SER A 110 -4.58 -10.33 -8.81
CA SER A 110 -3.19 -10.31 -9.29
C SER A 110 -3.09 -11.17 -10.54
N LYS A 111 -2.52 -10.60 -11.61
CA LYS A 111 -2.27 -11.32 -12.87
C LYS A 111 -1.33 -12.51 -12.64
N ALA A 112 -0.31 -12.33 -11.83
CA ALA A 112 0.68 -13.38 -11.52
C ALA A 112 0.04 -14.56 -10.78
N MET A 113 -0.80 -14.33 -9.76
CA MET A 113 -1.52 -15.40 -9.07
C MET A 113 -2.47 -16.14 -10.00
N SER A 114 -3.21 -15.40 -10.84
CA SER A 114 -4.13 -15.98 -11.83
C SER A 114 -3.41 -16.85 -12.85
N ALA A 115 -2.25 -16.40 -13.35
CA ALA A 115 -1.41 -17.18 -14.27
C ALA A 115 -0.82 -18.44 -13.62
N LEU A 116 -0.60 -18.43 -12.30
CA LEU A 116 -0.23 -19.60 -11.51
C LEU A 116 -1.41 -20.53 -11.16
N SER A 117 -2.64 -20.16 -11.55
CA SER A 117 -3.88 -20.84 -11.13
C SER A 117 -4.05 -20.88 -9.61
N ILE A 118 -3.56 -19.87 -8.92
CA ILE A 118 -3.73 -19.67 -7.47
C ILE A 118 -4.92 -18.74 -7.27
N GLU A 119 -5.86 -19.13 -6.42
CA GLU A 119 -7.00 -18.29 -6.06
C GLU A 119 -6.54 -16.99 -5.40
N ASN A 120 -7.08 -15.85 -5.86
CA ASN A 120 -6.72 -14.51 -5.41
C ASN A 120 -7.35 -14.21 -4.03
N THR A 121 -6.85 -14.89 -2.99
CA THR A 121 -7.22 -14.65 -1.60
C THR A 121 -6.03 -14.07 -0.82
N PRO A 122 -6.28 -13.25 0.22
CA PRO A 122 -5.22 -12.71 1.06
C PRO A 122 -4.31 -13.79 1.67
N GLU A 123 -4.88 -14.95 2.02
CA GLU A 123 -4.17 -16.08 2.62
C GLU A 123 -3.24 -16.77 1.62
N ASN A 124 -3.70 -16.97 0.39
CA ASN A 124 -2.89 -17.58 -0.66
C ASN A 124 -1.77 -16.62 -1.10
N ALA A 125 -2.06 -15.33 -1.23
CA ALA A 125 -1.05 -14.32 -1.52
C ALA A 125 0.02 -14.26 -0.44
N HIS A 126 -0.38 -14.25 0.84
CA HIS A 126 0.54 -14.28 1.98
C HIS A 126 1.44 -15.52 1.94
N ARG A 127 0.86 -16.73 1.75
CA ARG A 127 1.64 -17.97 1.62
C ARG A 127 2.65 -17.92 0.46
N LEU A 128 2.24 -17.37 -0.68
CA LEU A 128 3.11 -17.26 -1.84
C LEU A 128 4.30 -16.33 -1.56
N LEU A 129 4.06 -15.17 -0.94
CA LEU A 129 5.11 -14.19 -0.59
C LEU A 129 6.14 -14.78 0.39
N ILE A 130 5.70 -15.58 1.37
CA ILE A 130 6.60 -16.30 2.27
C ILE A 130 7.37 -17.39 1.50
N LYS A 131 6.67 -18.17 0.67
CA LYS A 131 7.27 -19.28 -0.07
C LYS A 131 8.43 -18.83 -0.97
N ILE A 132 8.29 -17.70 -1.65
CA ILE A 132 9.33 -17.10 -2.47
C ILE A 132 10.35 -16.30 -1.65
N LYS A 133 10.23 -16.24 -0.34
CA LYS A 133 11.09 -15.50 0.60
C LYS A 133 11.12 -13.97 0.34
N TYR A 134 10.09 -13.43 -0.27
CA TYR A 134 9.90 -11.98 -0.35
C TYR A 134 9.47 -11.42 1.01
N TRP A 135 8.57 -12.13 1.70
CA TRP A 135 8.26 -11.91 3.11
C TRP A 135 8.96 -12.94 3.99
N SER A 136 9.31 -12.53 5.21
CA SER A 136 9.73 -13.44 6.26
C SER A 136 8.50 -14.07 6.93
N ASP A 137 8.71 -15.15 7.68
CA ASP A 137 7.66 -15.83 8.47
C ASP A 137 7.03 -14.91 9.53
N PHE A 138 7.72 -13.81 9.88
CA PHE A 138 7.27 -12.82 10.86
C PHE A 138 6.47 -11.67 10.26
N ASN A 139 6.33 -11.58 8.95
CA ASN A 139 5.54 -10.54 8.32
C ASN A 139 4.05 -10.71 8.67
N ASN A 140 3.50 -9.72 9.36
CA ASN A 140 2.11 -9.72 9.80
C ASN A 140 1.24 -8.82 8.90
N PRO A 141 0.38 -9.38 8.03
CA PRO A 141 -0.46 -8.58 7.14
C PRO A 141 -1.72 -8.04 7.84
N TYR A 142 -2.10 -8.56 9.01
CA TYR A 142 -3.39 -8.28 9.64
C TYR A 142 -3.62 -6.80 9.99
N PRO A 143 -2.64 -6.04 10.50
CA PRO A 143 -2.86 -4.61 10.73
C PRO A 143 -3.27 -3.87 9.47
N LYS A 144 -2.54 -4.04 8.37
CA LYS A 144 -2.86 -3.40 7.09
C LYS A 144 -4.19 -3.87 6.51
N ARG A 145 -4.55 -5.17 6.63
CA ARG A 145 -5.86 -5.71 6.23
C ARG A 145 -7.02 -5.02 6.94
N ASN A 146 -6.82 -4.68 8.20
CA ASN A 146 -7.81 -3.99 9.04
C ASN A 146 -7.67 -2.46 9.01
N LYS A 147 -6.87 -1.93 8.09
CA LYS A 147 -6.62 -0.49 7.94
C LYS A 147 -6.00 0.16 9.20
N ILE A 148 -5.30 -0.64 9.99
CA ILE A 148 -4.52 -0.18 11.11
C ILE A 148 -3.12 0.08 10.58
N TYR A 149 -2.77 1.35 10.47
CA TYR A 149 -1.49 1.78 9.95
C TYR A 149 -0.50 1.98 11.11
N SER A 150 0.79 2.05 10.79
CA SER A 150 1.85 2.42 11.73
C SER A 150 1.56 3.76 12.41
N ASP A 151 2.24 4.02 13.51
CA ASP A 151 2.10 5.26 14.27
C ASP A 151 2.34 6.47 13.37
N GLN A 152 1.54 7.52 13.58
CA GLN A 152 1.67 8.78 12.88
C GLN A 152 2.46 9.77 13.74
N ASP A 153 3.29 10.58 13.12
CA ASP A 153 3.96 11.70 13.78
C ASP A 153 2.97 12.88 13.78
N LEU A 154 2.34 13.11 14.92
CA LEU A 154 1.37 14.19 15.11
C LEU A 154 1.95 15.23 16.06
N ASP A 155 1.71 16.50 15.74
CA ASP A 155 2.11 17.61 16.60
C ASP A 155 1.20 17.69 17.83
N PHE A 156 1.78 18.08 18.94
CA PHE A 156 1.09 18.33 20.21
C PHE A 156 1.71 19.53 20.91
N ASN A 157 0.94 20.14 21.80
CA ASN A 157 1.41 21.22 22.65
C ASN A 157 1.10 20.87 24.09
N GLU A 158 1.99 21.30 24.98
CA GLU A 158 1.77 21.19 26.42
C GLU A 158 0.91 22.37 26.88
N GLU A 159 -0.19 22.08 27.57
CA GLU A 159 -1.00 23.11 28.23
C GLU A 159 -0.25 23.63 29.46
N SER A 160 -0.11 24.95 29.56
CA SER A 160 0.49 25.59 30.73
C SER A 160 -0.50 25.59 31.89
N ILE A 161 -0.34 24.67 32.81
CA ILE A 161 -1.16 24.51 34.01
C ILE A 161 -0.31 24.88 35.24
N ASP A 162 -0.90 25.65 36.18
CA ASP A 162 -0.28 25.91 37.49
C ASP A 162 -0.26 24.60 38.31
N ARG A 163 0.90 24.12 38.65
CA ARG A 163 1.13 22.80 39.26
C ARG A 163 1.73 22.94 40.66
N LYS A 164 1.29 22.07 41.55
CA LYS A 164 1.91 21.95 42.86
C LYS A 164 3.25 21.27 42.70
N ASP A 165 4.33 21.88 43.27
CA ASP A 165 5.64 21.27 43.31
C ASP A 165 5.69 20.13 44.34
N LEU A 166 5.92 18.93 43.88
CA LEU A 166 6.14 17.70 44.65
C LEU A 166 7.50 17.07 44.34
N THR A 167 8.41 17.79 43.70
CA THR A 167 9.74 17.27 43.28
C THR A 167 10.65 16.84 44.44
N HIS A 168 10.32 17.27 45.65
CA HIS A 168 11.02 16.86 46.87
C HIS A 168 10.69 15.43 47.29
N LEU A 169 9.67 14.79 46.72
CA LEU A 169 9.28 13.43 47.06
C LEU A 169 10.08 12.40 46.25
N HIS A 170 10.50 11.34 46.94
CA HIS A 170 11.09 10.19 46.27
C HIS A 170 9.99 9.30 45.70
N CYS A 171 9.87 9.29 44.35
CA CYS A 171 8.86 8.52 43.62
C CYS A 171 9.45 7.21 43.12
N PHE A 172 8.64 6.16 43.15
CA PHE A 172 9.00 4.82 42.68
C PHE A 172 7.93 4.34 41.70
N ALA A 173 8.34 4.12 40.44
CA ALA A 173 7.56 3.36 39.45
C ALA A 173 7.87 1.87 39.60
N ILE A 174 6.89 1.00 39.52
CA ILE A 174 7.04 -0.45 39.70
C ILE A 174 6.59 -1.13 38.43
N ASP A 175 7.52 -1.28 37.50
CA ASP A 175 7.30 -1.82 36.16
C ASP A 175 8.13 -3.07 35.89
N ASN A 176 7.86 -3.74 34.79
CA ASN A 176 8.70 -4.85 34.33
C ASN A 176 10.09 -4.36 33.93
N THR A 177 11.07 -5.23 34.09
CA THR A 177 12.44 -4.93 33.66
C THR A 177 12.48 -4.56 32.17
N GLY A 178 12.98 -3.35 31.88
CA GLY A 178 13.09 -2.83 30.51
C GLY A 178 11.89 -2.01 30.04
N SER A 179 10.87 -1.76 30.88
CA SER A 179 9.85 -0.75 30.62
C SER A 179 10.50 0.63 30.58
N SER A 180 10.10 1.46 29.61
CA SER A 180 10.60 2.82 29.40
C SER A 180 9.48 3.87 29.46
N ASP A 181 8.25 3.44 29.74
CA ASP A 181 7.01 4.22 29.64
C ASP A 181 6.18 4.11 30.93
N ALA A 182 6.81 4.43 32.09
CA ALA A 182 6.11 4.40 33.37
C ALA A 182 4.93 5.39 33.37
N ASP A 183 3.71 4.82 33.50
CA ASP A 183 2.46 5.57 33.54
C ASP A 183 2.08 5.99 34.97
N ASP A 184 2.54 5.25 35.98
CA ASP A 184 2.24 5.49 37.38
C ASP A 184 3.45 5.33 38.30
N ALA A 185 3.39 6.02 39.42
CA ALA A 185 4.40 5.94 40.48
C ALA A 185 3.77 6.21 41.86
N ILE A 186 4.45 5.78 42.90
CA ILE A 186 4.05 6.04 44.28
C ILE A 186 5.12 6.79 45.03
N SER A 187 4.70 7.60 46.02
CA SER A 187 5.61 8.19 47.00
C SER A 187 4.96 8.29 48.38
N ILE A 188 5.75 8.55 49.39
CA ILE A 188 5.28 8.68 50.78
C ILE A 188 5.78 10.01 51.34
N GLU A 189 4.88 10.73 51.99
CA GLU A 189 5.15 11.97 52.70
C GLU A 189 4.56 11.87 54.13
N GLY A 190 5.36 11.55 55.15
CA GLY A 190 4.85 11.23 56.48
C GLY A 190 3.86 10.08 56.47
N ASP A 191 2.60 10.31 56.89
CA ASP A 191 1.53 9.33 56.93
C ASP A 191 0.67 9.37 55.63
N ARG A 192 1.08 10.13 54.65
CA ARG A 192 0.38 10.27 53.38
C ARG A 192 1.06 9.45 52.28
N VAL A 193 0.27 8.65 51.60
CA VAL A 193 0.69 7.97 50.37
C VAL A 193 0.16 8.77 49.20
N TRP A 194 1.03 9.00 48.24
CA TRP A 194 0.73 9.63 46.97
C TRP A 194 0.76 8.61 45.85
N VAL A 195 -0.21 8.67 44.97
CA VAL A 195 -0.22 7.98 43.66
C VAL A 195 -0.11 9.06 42.60
N HIS A 196 0.88 8.93 41.76
CA HIS A 196 1.16 9.85 40.65
C HIS A 196 0.84 9.13 39.34
N ILE A 197 0.05 9.74 38.49
CA ILE A 197 -0.31 9.23 37.15
C ILE A 197 0.21 10.24 36.13
N ALA A 198 0.89 9.77 35.08
CA ALA A 198 1.36 10.60 33.99
C ALA A 198 0.22 11.46 33.43
N ASP A 199 0.39 12.79 33.37
CA ASP A 199 -0.65 13.72 32.93
C ASP A 199 -0.66 13.87 31.42
N VAL A 200 -1.09 12.83 30.72
CA VAL A 200 -1.20 12.79 29.26
C VAL A 200 -2.23 13.81 28.76
N ALA A 201 -3.25 14.09 29.56
CA ALA A 201 -4.32 15.02 29.17
C ALA A 201 -3.83 16.46 28.98
N SER A 202 -2.71 16.85 29.62
CA SER A 202 -2.10 18.16 29.42
C SER A 202 -1.44 18.37 28.04
N TYR A 203 -1.30 17.30 27.27
CA TYR A 203 -0.71 17.31 25.93
C TYR A 203 -1.74 17.01 24.83
N VAL A 204 -2.96 16.63 25.19
CA VAL A 204 -4.01 16.18 24.25
C VAL A 204 -5.25 17.03 24.42
N ASP A 205 -5.38 18.06 23.60
CA ASP A 205 -6.57 18.90 23.57
C ASP A 205 -7.79 18.10 23.10
N ILE A 206 -8.92 18.32 23.77
CA ILE A 206 -10.19 17.67 23.43
C ILE A 206 -10.60 18.03 21.99
N ASN A 207 -10.97 17.01 21.20
CA ASN A 207 -11.32 17.10 19.76
C ASN A 207 -10.16 17.56 18.86
N SER A 208 -8.94 17.59 19.33
CA SER A 208 -7.76 17.77 18.48
C SER A 208 -7.58 16.59 17.51
N VAL A 209 -6.72 16.77 16.51
CA VAL A 209 -6.36 15.66 15.60
C VAL A 209 -5.79 14.48 16.37
N LEU A 210 -5.02 14.76 17.41
CA LEU A 210 -4.41 13.76 18.29
C LEU A 210 -5.46 13.02 19.12
N ASP A 211 -6.42 13.73 19.72
CA ASP A 211 -7.52 13.12 20.47
C ASP A 211 -8.36 12.20 19.56
N LEU A 212 -8.73 12.68 18.37
CA LEU A 212 -9.48 11.89 17.40
C LEU A 212 -8.70 10.67 16.89
N TYR A 213 -7.37 10.78 16.80
CA TYR A 213 -6.50 9.66 16.46
C TYR A 213 -6.50 8.61 17.58
N ALA A 214 -6.31 9.06 18.85
CA ALA A 214 -6.32 8.17 20.00
C ALA A 214 -7.68 7.48 20.21
N GLN A 215 -8.79 8.21 20.04
CA GLN A 215 -10.14 7.64 20.11
C GLN A 215 -10.36 6.51 19.10
N LYS A 216 -9.85 6.64 17.86
CA LYS A 216 -9.96 5.59 16.84
C LYS A 216 -9.16 4.35 17.20
N ARG A 217 -8.07 4.49 17.91
CA ARG A 217 -7.22 3.37 18.34
C ARG A 217 -7.70 2.73 19.63
N ALA A 218 -8.23 3.52 20.55
CA ALA A 218 -8.80 3.13 21.83
C ALA A 218 -7.82 2.48 22.83
N SER A 219 -6.74 1.85 22.38
CA SER A 219 -5.70 1.22 23.20
C SER A 219 -4.43 0.98 22.40
N ASN A 220 -3.33 0.68 23.07
CA ASN A 220 -2.17 0.09 22.43
C ASN A 220 -2.52 -1.32 21.93
N LEU A 221 -2.02 -1.69 20.75
CA LEU A 221 -2.17 -3.03 20.20
C LEU A 221 -0.80 -3.74 20.21
N TYR A 222 -0.66 -4.72 21.09
CA TYR A 222 0.55 -5.51 21.22
C TYR A 222 0.49 -6.70 20.27
N LEU A 223 1.35 -6.70 19.27
CA LEU A 223 1.49 -7.77 18.29
C LEU A 223 2.82 -8.50 18.52
N PRO A 224 2.99 -9.74 18.04
CA PRO A 224 4.24 -10.48 18.21
C PRO A 224 5.46 -9.82 17.54
N ASP A 225 5.22 -9.00 16.52
CA ASP A 225 6.23 -8.35 15.68
C ASP A 225 6.38 -6.85 15.93
N GLN A 226 5.38 -6.22 16.56
CA GLN A 226 5.39 -4.77 16.80
C GLN A 226 4.34 -4.34 17.83
N ILE A 227 4.52 -3.14 18.37
CA ILE A 227 3.49 -2.44 19.15
C ILE A 227 2.94 -1.31 18.27
N LEU A 228 1.62 -1.22 18.17
CA LEU A 228 0.95 -0.08 17.54
C LEU A 228 0.35 0.77 18.66
N HIS A 229 0.92 1.94 18.90
CA HIS A 229 0.58 2.76 20.05
C HIS A 229 -0.76 3.50 19.82
N MET A 230 -1.52 3.70 20.90
CA MET A 230 -2.70 4.55 20.90
C MET A 230 -2.33 6.01 20.66
N LEU A 231 -1.26 6.46 21.28
CA LEU A 231 -0.67 7.78 21.10
C LEU A 231 0.67 7.69 20.36
N PRO A 232 1.07 8.72 19.60
CA PRO A 232 2.41 8.75 19.00
C PRO A 232 3.52 8.55 20.03
N PRO A 233 4.60 7.80 19.72
CA PRO A 233 5.69 7.53 20.66
C PRO A 233 6.31 8.76 21.30
N LYS A 234 6.38 9.89 20.56
CA LYS A 234 6.87 11.17 21.09
C LYS A 234 6.09 11.67 22.30
N ILE A 235 4.79 11.41 22.39
CA ILE A 235 3.98 11.78 23.54
C ILE A 235 4.33 10.90 24.73
N SER A 236 4.42 9.60 24.52
CA SER A 236 4.87 8.67 25.56
C SER A 236 6.23 9.10 26.14
N GLU A 237 7.19 9.47 25.29
CA GLU A 237 8.52 9.95 25.72
C GLU A 237 8.46 11.23 26.57
N VAL A 238 7.49 12.12 26.32
CA VAL A 238 7.37 13.37 27.06
C VAL A 238 6.53 13.20 28.33
N CYS A 239 5.50 12.35 28.29
CA CYS A 239 4.55 12.18 29.38
C CYS A 239 5.00 11.17 30.43
N SER A 240 5.81 10.14 30.05
CA SER A 240 6.19 9.07 30.95
C SER A 240 6.95 9.57 32.17
N LEU A 241 6.63 9.03 33.34
CA LEU A 241 7.23 9.43 34.59
C LEU A 241 8.72 9.01 34.63
N GLY A 242 9.57 9.96 35.05
CA GLY A 242 11.01 9.73 35.23
C GLY A 242 11.84 9.74 33.95
N VAL A 243 11.25 9.99 32.77
CA VAL A 243 11.99 10.18 31.51
C VAL A 243 12.56 11.60 31.47
N GLN A 244 11.80 12.59 31.89
CA GLN A 244 12.26 13.97 32.04
C GLN A 244 12.75 14.19 33.49
N GLU A 245 13.57 15.22 33.69
CA GLU A 245 14.04 15.61 35.05
C GLU A 245 12.88 15.93 36.00
N ILE A 246 11.83 16.57 35.45
CA ILE A 246 10.54 16.83 36.11
C ILE A 246 9.44 16.31 35.20
N SER A 247 8.58 15.46 35.73
CA SER A 247 7.44 14.90 35.00
C SER A 247 6.13 15.49 35.51
N ASN A 248 5.24 15.83 34.56
CA ASN A 248 3.90 16.27 34.87
C ASN A 248 3.02 15.08 35.28
N ALA A 249 2.35 15.21 36.42
CA ALA A 249 1.50 14.14 36.94
C ALA A 249 0.20 14.66 37.56
N VAL A 250 -0.85 13.89 37.45
CA VAL A 250 -2.03 13.98 38.30
C VAL A 250 -1.73 13.19 39.56
N SER A 251 -1.69 13.87 40.73
CA SER A 251 -1.27 13.26 41.99
C SER A 251 -2.44 13.22 43.00
N VAL A 252 -2.72 12.03 43.51
CA VAL A 252 -3.75 11.81 44.53
C VAL A 252 -3.08 11.38 45.82
N GLY A 253 -3.25 12.17 46.87
CA GLY A 253 -2.72 11.90 48.18
C GLY A 253 -3.81 11.43 49.14
N PHE A 254 -3.59 10.33 49.85
CA PHE A 254 -4.51 9.80 50.87
C PHE A 254 -3.75 9.37 52.12
N LEU A 255 -4.45 9.41 53.24
CA LEU A 255 -3.96 8.97 54.53
C LEU A 255 -4.34 7.50 54.73
N ILE A 256 -3.38 6.69 55.21
CA ILE A 256 -3.68 5.33 55.64
C ILE A 256 -4.10 5.45 57.12
N ASN A 257 -5.38 5.14 57.37
CA ASN A 257 -5.90 5.02 58.74
C ASN A 257 -5.93 3.55 59.12
N ASP A 258 -5.54 3.28 60.36
CA ASP A 258 -5.63 1.93 60.98
C ASP A 258 -7.06 1.43 61.05
#